data_868c6d72291c81dfd87bf3a36e2e317d
#
_entry.id   868c6d72291c81dfd87bf3a36e2e317d
#
_cell.length_a   1.000
_cell.length_b   1.000
_cell.length_c   1.000
_cell.angle_alpha   90.00
_cell.angle_beta   90.00
_cell.angle_gamma   90.00
#
_symmetry.space_group_name_H-M   'P 1'
#
loop_
_entity.id
_entity.type
_entity.pdbx_description
1 polymer ?
#
loop_
_entity_poly.entity_id
_entity_poly.type
_entity_poly.pdbx_seq_one_letter_code
_entity_poly.pdbx_strand_id
1 'polypeptide(L)'
;MPDLTAQVTAAEISRLAGVTRATVSNWRRRHPDFPSPTGGTDTSPTYALESVREWLSERGQLPEATAEAELHLALRGASDGRAVARQLLPLVPPLVGLSSGGSGTLADLPEESCGAELAAALGDHHGDLPTVSDPVVRAMLRCLDAGGGEATLSILAEHLVETTATGTDPTPRGLADLLVALPDRVERTLDPACGGGGLLAAAVRAGASCVLGQELAEDQAALARVRAEISAPDGEVHSGDSLRSDAFPDERVDAVVCNPPFGVRDWGHDDLAYDPRWVHGLPPRSESELAWVQHCLAHLGTDGTAVVVMPPGAAERSGGRRVRA
;
A
#
# COMPACT_ATOMS: atom_id res chain seq x y z
N MET A 1 -18.58 20.38 25.05
CA MET A 1 -18.26 19.37 24.04
C MET A 1 -17.12 19.93 23.21
N PRO A 2 -15.92 19.35 23.22
CA PRO A 2 -14.90 19.82 22.26
C PRO A 2 -15.33 19.40 20.87
N ASP A 3 -15.43 20.38 20.00
CA ASP A 3 -15.76 20.25 18.59
C ASP A 3 -14.62 19.47 17.91
N LEU A 4 -14.92 18.26 17.41
CA LEU A 4 -13.97 17.39 16.68
C LEU A 4 -13.87 17.86 15.22
N THR A 5 -13.57 19.14 15.00
CA THR A 5 -13.25 19.64 13.66
C THR A 5 -11.91 19.09 13.22
N ALA A 6 -11.88 18.38 12.10
CA ALA A 6 -10.66 17.85 11.50
C ALA A 6 -9.63 18.97 11.34
N GLN A 7 -8.39 18.75 11.82
CA GLN A 7 -7.31 19.73 11.76
C GLN A 7 -6.33 19.36 10.66
N VAL A 8 -5.80 20.38 9.98
CA VAL A 8 -4.84 20.24 8.89
C VAL A 8 -3.57 21.08 9.13
N THR A 9 -2.43 20.54 8.74
CA THR A 9 -1.12 21.21 8.77
C THR A 9 -0.88 21.99 7.47
N ALA A 10 0.12 22.86 7.45
CA ALA A 10 0.54 23.57 6.23
C ALA A 10 0.93 22.62 5.08
N ALA A 11 1.44 21.42 5.38
CA ALA A 11 1.74 20.41 4.38
C ALA A 11 0.48 19.81 3.76
N GLU A 12 -0.57 19.66 4.53
CA GLU A 12 -1.88 19.17 4.07
C GLU A 12 -2.63 20.24 3.27
N ILE A 13 -2.57 21.49 3.72
CA ILE A 13 -3.11 22.63 2.96
C ILE A 13 -2.42 22.75 1.59
N SER A 14 -1.10 22.55 1.53
CA SER A 14 -0.37 22.60 0.25
C SER A 14 -0.82 21.52 -0.72
N ARG A 15 -1.11 20.32 -0.23
CA ARG A 15 -1.69 19.21 -1.02
C ARG A 15 -3.13 19.49 -1.43
N LEU A 16 -3.95 19.98 -0.50
CA LEU A 16 -5.36 20.30 -0.74
C LEU A 16 -5.53 21.36 -1.83
N ALA A 17 -4.65 22.38 -1.85
CA ALA A 17 -4.70 23.47 -2.81
C ALA A 17 -3.83 23.25 -4.06
N GLY A 18 -3.14 22.12 -4.20
CA GLY A 18 -2.25 21.84 -5.32
C GLY A 18 -1.05 22.79 -5.40
N VAL A 19 -0.58 23.35 -4.28
CA VAL A 19 0.49 24.36 -4.23
C VAL A 19 1.68 23.91 -3.38
N THR A 20 2.77 24.66 -3.39
CA THR A 20 3.93 24.36 -2.53
C THR A 20 3.70 24.79 -1.07
N ARG A 21 4.39 24.17 -0.11
CA ARG A 21 4.40 24.62 1.30
C ARG A 21 4.85 26.07 1.46
N ALA A 22 5.75 26.55 0.59
CA ALA A 22 6.20 27.94 0.57
C ALA A 22 5.04 28.89 0.22
N THR A 23 4.14 28.48 -0.69
CA THR A 23 2.95 29.23 -1.06
C THR A 23 2.00 29.35 0.14
N VAL A 24 1.73 28.27 0.86
CA VAL A 24 0.90 28.29 2.08
C VAL A 24 1.50 29.21 3.15
N SER A 25 2.82 29.13 3.35
CA SER A 25 3.53 30.05 4.28
C SER A 25 3.41 31.50 3.85
N ASN A 26 3.40 31.79 2.54
CA ASN A 26 3.17 33.12 2.01
C ASN A 26 1.74 33.61 2.24
N TRP A 27 0.73 32.74 2.03
CA TRP A 27 -0.66 33.06 2.30
C TRP A 27 -0.85 33.46 3.76
N ARG A 28 -0.38 32.66 4.68
CA ARG A 28 -0.41 32.93 6.12
C ARG A 28 0.19 34.27 6.52
N ARG A 29 1.24 34.72 5.81
CA ARG A 29 1.92 35.99 6.10
C ARG A 29 1.30 37.21 5.42
N ARG A 30 0.72 37.02 4.22
CA ARG A 30 0.26 38.13 3.36
C ARG A 30 -1.24 38.34 3.39
N HIS A 31 -2.00 37.37 3.85
CA HIS A 31 -3.45 37.43 3.91
C HIS A 31 -3.92 37.45 5.37
N PRO A 32 -4.32 38.65 5.89
CA PRO A 32 -4.78 38.77 7.27
C PRO A 32 -6.02 37.93 7.59
N ASP A 33 -6.77 37.57 6.58
CA ASP A 33 -7.98 36.78 6.61
C ASP A 33 -7.72 35.27 6.44
N PHE A 34 -6.42 34.84 6.34
CA PHE A 34 -6.08 33.41 6.37
C PHE A 34 -6.49 32.81 7.73
N PRO A 35 -7.07 31.59 7.76
CA PRO A 35 -7.55 30.97 8.99
C PRO A 35 -6.52 30.99 10.11
N SER A 36 -6.97 31.32 11.34
CA SER A 36 -6.11 31.33 12.52
C SER A 36 -5.80 29.88 12.95
N PRO A 37 -4.59 29.60 13.47
CA PRO A 37 -4.26 28.30 14.01
C PRO A 37 -5.23 27.90 15.14
N THR A 38 -5.71 26.65 15.11
CA THR A 38 -6.56 26.07 16.15
C THR A 38 -5.80 25.11 17.07
N GLY A 39 -4.53 24.79 16.71
CA GLY A 39 -3.67 23.88 17.48
C GLY A 39 -2.27 23.79 16.92
N GLY A 40 -1.51 22.78 17.35
CA GLY A 40 -0.13 22.57 16.95
C GLY A 40 0.88 23.37 17.74
N THR A 41 2.09 23.56 17.20
CA THR A 41 3.16 24.37 17.76
C THR A 41 3.39 25.63 16.89
N ASP A 42 4.12 26.63 17.41
CA ASP A 42 4.47 27.84 16.63
C ASP A 42 5.19 27.52 15.31
N THR A 43 5.96 26.44 15.30
CA THR A 43 6.72 25.97 14.12
C THR A 43 5.90 25.02 13.23
N SER A 44 4.88 24.38 13.76
CA SER A 44 3.99 23.45 13.04
C SER A 44 2.53 23.65 13.48
N PRO A 45 1.91 24.78 13.15
CA PRO A 45 0.52 25.03 13.50
C PRO A 45 -0.45 24.16 12.71
N THR A 46 -1.59 23.87 13.34
CA THR A 46 -2.73 23.21 12.72
C THR A 46 -3.92 24.15 12.63
N TYR A 47 -4.77 23.94 11.64
CA TYR A 47 -5.90 24.80 11.28
C TYR A 47 -7.17 23.95 11.17
N ALA A 48 -8.34 24.53 11.47
CA ALA A 48 -9.61 23.88 11.18
C ALA A 48 -9.75 23.69 9.67
N LEU A 49 -9.97 22.44 9.24
CA LEU A 49 -10.07 22.07 7.83
C LEU A 49 -11.19 22.86 7.12
N GLU A 50 -12.35 23.02 7.76
CA GLU A 50 -13.51 23.71 7.21
C GLU A 50 -13.19 25.18 6.89
N SER A 51 -12.58 25.89 7.84
CA SER A 51 -12.17 27.29 7.64
C SER A 51 -11.14 27.45 6.52
N VAL A 52 -10.23 26.48 6.37
CA VAL A 52 -9.26 26.49 5.27
C VAL A 52 -9.94 26.24 3.92
N ARG A 53 -10.90 25.31 3.86
CA ARG A 53 -11.68 25.06 2.62
C ARG A 53 -12.50 26.25 2.18
N GLU A 54 -13.22 26.90 3.10
CA GLU A 54 -13.96 28.13 2.83
C GLU A 54 -13.04 29.21 2.26
N TRP A 55 -11.90 29.46 2.94
CA TRP A 55 -10.94 30.48 2.51
C TRP A 55 -10.36 30.19 1.11
N LEU A 56 -10.04 28.91 0.80
CA LEU A 56 -9.55 28.48 -0.51
C LEU A 56 -10.64 28.58 -1.58
N SER A 57 -11.88 28.20 -1.24
CA SER A 57 -13.04 28.25 -2.15
C SER A 57 -13.36 29.68 -2.58
N GLU A 58 -13.44 30.63 -1.63
CA GLU A 58 -13.68 32.04 -1.90
C GLU A 58 -12.67 32.67 -2.86
N ARG A 59 -11.46 32.09 -2.95
CA ARG A 59 -10.37 32.57 -3.81
C ARG A 59 -10.18 31.78 -5.11
N GLY A 60 -11.06 30.80 -5.37
CA GLY A 60 -10.89 29.87 -6.50
C GLY A 60 -9.55 29.10 -6.46
N GLN A 61 -9.01 28.92 -5.25
CA GLN A 61 -7.75 28.21 -5.01
C GLN A 61 -7.97 26.77 -4.55
N LEU A 62 -9.25 26.33 -4.40
CA LEU A 62 -9.58 24.93 -4.35
C LEU A 62 -9.59 24.45 -5.80
N PRO A 63 -8.69 23.55 -6.21
CA PRO A 63 -8.93 22.74 -7.39
C PRO A 63 -10.30 22.06 -7.18
N GLU A 64 -11.03 21.81 -8.24
CA GLU A 64 -12.16 20.85 -8.15
C GLU A 64 -11.63 19.64 -7.39
N ALA A 65 -12.25 19.32 -6.26
CA ALA A 65 -11.73 18.28 -5.39
C ALA A 65 -11.63 17.01 -6.23
N THR A 66 -10.40 16.54 -6.46
CA THR A 66 -10.24 15.27 -7.16
C THR A 66 -10.91 14.19 -6.30
N ALA A 67 -11.50 13.21 -6.93
CA ALA A 67 -12.13 12.09 -6.22
C ALA A 67 -11.16 11.42 -5.22
N GLU A 68 -9.87 11.42 -5.54
CA GLU A 68 -8.79 10.98 -4.65
C GLU A 68 -8.67 11.85 -3.39
N ALA A 69 -8.70 13.17 -3.55
CA ALA A 69 -8.64 14.10 -2.42
C ALA A 69 -9.89 14.00 -1.54
N GLU A 70 -11.06 13.75 -2.13
CA GLU A 70 -12.31 13.51 -1.39
C GLU A 70 -12.22 12.24 -0.53
N LEU A 71 -11.71 11.12 -1.09
CA LEU A 71 -11.53 9.88 -0.34
C LEU A 71 -10.53 10.03 0.81
N HIS A 72 -9.39 10.68 0.56
CA HIS A 72 -8.43 10.99 1.63
C HIS A 72 -9.07 11.79 2.77
N LEU A 73 -9.85 12.80 2.41
CA LEU A 73 -10.51 13.65 3.39
C LEU A 73 -11.56 12.91 4.19
N ALA A 74 -12.38 12.08 3.52
CA ALA A 74 -13.41 11.27 4.15
C ALA A 74 -12.81 10.27 5.16
N LEU A 75 -11.71 9.59 4.79
CA LEU A 75 -10.99 8.67 5.67
C LEU A 75 -10.37 9.37 6.89
N ARG A 76 -9.82 10.58 6.71
CA ARG A 76 -9.26 11.38 7.82
C ARG A 76 -10.33 11.93 8.75
N GLY A 77 -11.51 12.22 8.24
CA GLY A 77 -12.67 12.67 9.04
C GLY A 77 -13.32 11.54 9.83
N ALA A 78 -13.03 10.29 9.52
CA ALA A 78 -13.52 9.14 10.26
C ALA A 78 -12.83 9.04 11.64
N SER A 79 -13.55 8.54 12.63
CA SER A 79 -13.02 8.36 14.01
C SER A 79 -11.81 7.41 14.07
N ASP A 80 -11.76 6.42 13.16
CA ASP A 80 -10.65 5.50 12.95
C ASP A 80 -10.52 5.23 11.44
N GLY A 81 -9.76 6.08 10.76
CA GLY A 81 -9.54 5.97 9.31
C GLY A 81 -8.89 4.67 8.88
N ARG A 82 -8.04 4.06 9.74
CA ARG A 82 -7.42 2.76 9.48
C ARG A 82 -8.43 1.62 9.51
N ALA A 83 -9.28 1.58 10.53
CA ALA A 83 -10.34 0.57 10.61
C ALA A 83 -11.30 0.69 9.43
N VAL A 84 -11.64 1.91 9.04
CA VAL A 84 -12.49 2.19 7.87
C VAL A 84 -11.81 1.73 6.57
N ALA A 85 -10.55 2.08 6.35
CA ALA A 85 -9.79 1.65 5.17
C ALA A 85 -9.72 0.11 5.07
N ARG A 86 -9.50 -0.58 6.21
CA ARG A 86 -9.52 -2.05 6.28
C ARG A 86 -10.87 -2.64 5.89
N GLN A 87 -11.98 -2.00 6.30
CA GLN A 87 -13.32 -2.45 5.94
C GLN A 87 -13.67 -2.21 4.46
N LEU A 88 -13.13 -1.15 3.85
CA LEU A 88 -13.35 -0.81 2.45
C LEU A 88 -12.53 -1.69 1.49
N LEU A 89 -11.38 -2.16 1.94
CA LEU A 89 -10.42 -2.89 1.10
C LEU A 89 -11.06 -4.08 0.33
N PRO A 90 -11.80 -4.99 0.96
CA PRO A 90 -12.40 -6.14 0.27
C PRO A 90 -13.52 -5.77 -0.70
N LEU A 91 -14.00 -4.53 -0.69
CA LEU A 91 -15.03 -4.06 -1.61
C LEU A 91 -14.46 -3.62 -2.96
N VAL A 92 -13.16 -3.34 -3.04
CA VAL A 92 -12.53 -2.82 -4.27
C VAL A 92 -12.63 -3.79 -5.44
N PRO A 93 -12.28 -5.10 -5.32
CA PRO A 93 -12.32 -6.02 -6.45
C PRO A 93 -13.71 -6.15 -7.09
N PRO A 94 -14.79 -6.45 -6.34
CA PRO A 94 -16.11 -6.59 -6.95
C PRO A 94 -16.62 -5.29 -7.58
N LEU A 95 -16.27 -4.12 -6.99
CA LEU A 95 -16.65 -2.82 -7.55
C LEU A 95 -15.90 -2.49 -8.84
N VAL A 96 -14.64 -2.85 -8.95
CA VAL A 96 -13.87 -2.75 -10.20
C VAL A 96 -14.51 -3.64 -11.27
N GLY A 97 -14.95 -4.85 -10.92
CA GLY A 97 -15.66 -5.76 -11.82
C GLY A 97 -16.97 -5.17 -12.35
N LEU A 98 -17.75 -4.52 -11.49
CA LEU A 98 -19.01 -3.85 -11.85
C LEU A 98 -18.77 -2.65 -12.78
N SER A 99 -17.78 -1.81 -12.51
CA SER A 99 -17.43 -0.65 -13.36
C SER A 99 -17.00 -1.08 -14.77
N SER A 100 -16.32 -2.20 -14.90
CA SER A 100 -15.87 -2.74 -16.19
C SER A 100 -17.01 -3.32 -17.03
N GLY A 101 -18.15 -3.67 -16.40
CA GLY A 101 -19.30 -4.30 -17.06
C GLY A 101 -20.28 -3.34 -17.76
N GLY A 102 -20.05 -2.03 -17.73
CA GLY A 102 -20.85 -1.04 -18.50
C GLY A 102 -22.27 -0.78 -17.96
N SER A 103 -22.56 -1.14 -16.74
CA SER A 103 -23.88 -0.96 -16.10
C SER A 103 -23.84 0.25 -15.17
N GLY A 104 -24.16 1.44 -15.70
CA GLY A 104 -24.33 2.70 -14.96
C GLY A 104 -23.07 3.14 -14.18
N THR A 105 -22.80 4.43 -14.13
CA THR A 105 -21.69 4.93 -13.30
C THR A 105 -22.02 4.72 -11.82
N LEU A 106 -21.12 4.13 -11.05
CA LEU A 106 -21.25 4.02 -9.59
C LEU A 106 -21.43 5.41 -8.93
N ALA A 107 -21.03 6.47 -9.62
CA ALA A 107 -21.20 7.87 -9.22
C ALA A 107 -22.65 8.35 -9.27
N ASP A 108 -23.54 7.69 -10.02
CA ASP A 108 -24.95 8.07 -10.16
C ASP A 108 -25.86 7.54 -9.01
N LEU A 109 -25.26 6.91 -8.00
CA LEU A 109 -25.99 6.43 -6.83
C LEU A 109 -26.56 7.60 -6.02
N PRO A 110 -27.85 7.52 -5.59
CA PRO A 110 -28.52 8.58 -4.83
C PRO A 110 -27.79 8.97 -3.55
N GLU A 111 -27.85 10.24 -3.19
CA GLU A 111 -27.11 10.81 -2.05
C GLU A 111 -27.44 10.21 -0.68
N GLU A 112 -28.62 9.62 -0.53
CA GLU A 112 -29.15 9.22 0.77
C GLU A 112 -29.08 7.70 1.08
N SER A 113 -28.61 6.86 0.15
CA SER A 113 -28.70 5.39 0.30
C SER A 113 -27.50 4.62 -0.23
N CYS A 114 -26.31 5.22 -0.31
CA CYS A 114 -25.10 4.59 -0.85
C CYS A 114 -24.79 3.20 -0.23
N GLY A 115 -24.94 3.04 1.08
CA GLY A 115 -24.64 1.78 1.77
C GLY A 115 -25.65 0.68 1.41
N ALA A 116 -26.94 0.99 1.34
CA ALA A 116 -27.99 0.03 1.01
C ALA A 116 -27.96 -0.38 -0.47
N GLU A 117 -27.64 0.56 -1.37
CA GLU A 117 -27.54 0.30 -2.81
C GLU A 117 -26.23 -0.45 -3.13
N LEU A 118 -25.15 -0.16 -2.43
CA LEU A 118 -23.92 -0.93 -2.48
C LEU A 118 -24.17 -2.39 -2.06
N ALA A 119 -24.95 -2.60 -0.97
CA ALA A 119 -25.36 -3.92 -0.54
C ALA A 119 -26.13 -4.67 -1.62
N ALA A 120 -27.09 -3.97 -2.25
CA ALA A 120 -27.90 -4.53 -3.32
C ALA A 120 -27.07 -4.84 -4.59
N ALA A 121 -26.08 -4.00 -4.93
CA ALA A 121 -25.21 -4.18 -6.08
C ALA A 121 -24.21 -5.31 -5.90
N LEU A 122 -23.71 -5.52 -4.67
CA LEU A 122 -22.75 -6.59 -4.33
C LEU A 122 -23.43 -7.94 -4.08
N GLY A 123 -24.76 -7.95 -3.81
CA GLY A 123 -25.55 -9.17 -3.61
C GLY A 123 -25.07 -10.02 -2.43
N ASP A 124 -25.45 -11.32 -2.42
CA ASP A 124 -25.08 -12.30 -1.38
C ASP A 124 -23.59 -12.67 -1.35
N HIS A 125 -22.76 -12.08 -2.19
CA HIS A 125 -21.35 -12.44 -2.38
C HIS A 125 -20.42 -11.89 -1.30
N HIS A 126 -20.88 -10.95 -0.49
CA HIS A 126 -20.09 -10.37 0.59
C HIS A 126 -20.88 -10.46 1.89
N GLY A 127 -20.27 -11.05 2.91
CA GLY A 127 -20.78 -11.06 4.27
C GLY A 127 -21.15 -9.64 4.76
N ASP A 128 -21.41 -9.48 6.05
CA ASP A 128 -21.84 -8.19 6.61
C ASP A 128 -21.09 -7.00 6.02
N LEU A 129 -21.81 -6.16 5.26
CA LEU A 129 -21.24 -4.92 4.73
C LEU A 129 -20.68 -4.07 5.86
N PRO A 130 -19.52 -3.45 5.66
CA PRO A 130 -18.91 -2.65 6.69
C PRO A 130 -19.83 -1.52 7.15
N THR A 131 -19.85 -1.27 8.44
CA THR A 131 -20.56 -0.12 9.03
C THR A 131 -19.78 1.17 8.75
N VAL A 132 -19.61 1.48 7.47
CA VAL A 132 -18.91 2.68 7.01
C VAL A 132 -19.93 3.75 6.70
N SER A 133 -19.63 5.00 7.06
CA SER A 133 -20.55 6.12 6.79
C SER A 133 -20.72 6.36 5.29
N ASP A 134 -21.94 6.69 4.86
CA ASP A 134 -22.27 6.95 3.46
C ASP A 134 -21.33 7.94 2.75
N PRO A 135 -20.84 9.03 3.37
CA PRO A 135 -19.89 9.94 2.73
C PRO A 135 -18.56 9.27 2.34
N VAL A 136 -18.06 8.34 3.16
CA VAL A 136 -16.80 7.63 2.86
C VAL A 136 -16.99 6.64 1.73
N VAL A 137 -18.08 5.88 1.73
CA VAL A 137 -18.44 4.96 0.66
C VAL A 137 -18.57 5.71 -0.67
N ARG A 138 -19.26 6.84 -0.67
CA ARG A 138 -19.43 7.69 -1.85
C ARG A 138 -18.09 8.21 -2.38
N ALA A 139 -17.23 8.70 -1.50
CA ALA A 139 -15.90 9.16 -1.88
C ALA A 139 -15.08 8.03 -2.53
N MET A 140 -15.17 6.80 -1.99
CA MET A 140 -14.53 5.62 -2.57
C MET A 140 -15.08 5.30 -3.98
N LEU A 141 -16.39 5.31 -4.15
CA LEU A 141 -17.04 5.04 -5.44
C LEU A 141 -16.62 6.07 -6.50
N ARG A 142 -16.59 7.36 -6.15
CA ARG A 142 -16.07 8.41 -7.05
C ARG A 142 -14.59 8.23 -7.39
N CYS A 143 -13.79 7.80 -6.42
CA CYS A 143 -12.39 7.51 -6.65
C CYS A 143 -12.21 6.33 -7.61
N LEU A 144 -13.00 5.27 -7.46
CA LEU A 144 -13.01 4.12 -8.36
C LEU A 144 -13.40 4.52 -9.80
N ASP A 145 -14.45 5.35 -9.95
CA ASP A 145 -14.90 5.81 -11.27
C ASP A 145 -13.88 6.71 -11.96
N ALA A 146 -13.21 7.58 -11.23
CA ALA A 146 -12.26 8.55 -11.79
C ALA A 146 -10.85 7.97 -12.03
N GLY A 147 -10.34 7.16 -11.09
CA GLY A 147 -8.95 6.68 -11.07
C GLY A 147 -8.78 5.17 -11.11
N GLY A 148 -9.88 4.42 -11.01
CA GLY A 148 -9.87 2.96 -10.98
C GLY A 148 -9.39 2.35 -9.66
N GLY A 149 -9.28 1.01 -9.67
CA GLY A 149 -8.94 0.23 -8.48
C GLY A 149 -7.57 0.57 -7.90
N GLU A 150 -6.54 0.73 -8.71
CA GLU A 150 -5.17 0.98 -8.22
C GLU A 150 -5.03 2.37 -7.56
N ALA A 151 -5.69 3.40 -8.09
CA ALA A 151 -5.71 4.73 -7.45
C ALA A 151 -6.40 4.66 -6.09
N THR A 152 -7.54 3.99 -6.01
CA THR A 152 -8.28 3.77 -4.76
C THR A 152 -7.45 2.98 -3.74
N LEU A 153 -6.81 1.88 -4.16
CA LEU A 153 -5.94 1.08 -3.29
C LEU A 153 -4.74 1.87 -2.78
N SER A 154 -4.17 2.76 -3.59
CA SER A 154 -3.05 3.61 -3.17
C SER A 154 -3.45 4.52 -2.01
N ILE A 155 -4.67 5.07 -2.03
CA ILE A 155 -5.19 5.90 -0.95
C ILE A 155 -5.50 5.07 0.30
N LEU A 156 -6.16 3.92 0.15
CA LEU A 156 -6.41 3.03 1.28
C LEU A 156 -5.09 2.58 1.93
N ALA A 157 -4.06 2.29 1.13
CA ALA A 157 -2.74 1.92 1.60
C ALA A 157 -2.12 2.97 2.52
N GLU A 158 -2.21 4.26 2.18
CA GLU A 158 -1.67 5.34 3.02
C GLU A 158 -2.31 5.39 4.42
N HIS A 159 -3.54 4.91 4.56
CA HIS A 159 -4.23 4.82 5.84
C HIS A 159 -3.99 3.50 6.59
N LEU A 160 -3.67 2.42 5.87
CA LEU A 160 -3.37 1.11 6.44
C LEU A 160 -1.94 1.01 6.95
N VAL A 161 -0.99 1.67 6.28
CA VAL A 161 0.40 1.70 6.70
C VAL A 161 0.54 2.61 7.92
N GLU A 162 0.74 2.02 9.09
CA GLU A 162 1.34 2.78 10.19
C GLU A 162 2.74 3.20 9.74
N THR A 163 3.07 4.47 9.92
CA THR A 163 4.45 4.96 9.91
C THR A 163 5.15 4.37 11.13
N THR A 164 5.30 3.04 11.14
CA THR A 164 5.95 2.35 12.22
C THR A 164 7.45 2.44 12.02
N ALA A 165 8.16 2.60 13.14
CA ALA A 165 9.60 2.61 13.29
C ALA A 165 10.32 1.33 12.78
N THR A 166 9.66 0.47 12.02
CA THR A 166 10.13 -0.83 11.53
C THR A 166 10.73 -0.80 10.12
N GLY A 167 10.89 0.39 9.51
CA GLY A 167 11.69 0.52 8.27
C GLY A 167 11.11 -0.16 7.03
N THR A 168 9.82 -0.40 6.99
CA THR A 168 9.11 -0.95 5.83
C THR A 168 8.44 0.17 5.04
N ASP A 169 9.27 1.08 4.51
CA ASP A 169 8.77 2.03 3.51
C ASP A 169 8.38 1.27 2.23
N PRO A 170 7.25 1.62 1.61
CA PRO A 170 6.86 0.98 0.35
C PRO A 170 7.94 1.20 -0.70
N THR A 171 8.25 0.15 -1.47
CA THR A 171 9.23 0.24 -2.55
C THR A 171 8.79 1.32 -3.55
N PRO A 172 9.60 2.37 -3.79
CA PRO A 172 9.25 3.42 -4.74
C PRO A 172 8.98 2.84 -6.13
N ARG A 173 7.96 3.34 -6.81
CA ARG A 173 7.49 2.80 -8.10
C ARG A 173 8.64 2.67 -9.12
N GLY A 174 9.49 3.68 -9.27
CA GLY A 174 10.62 3.61 -10.20
C GLY A 174 11.64 2.52 -9.86
N LEU A 175 11.83 2.23 -8.56
CA LEU A 175 12.66 1.11 -8.14
C LEU A 175 11.96 -0.23 -8.41
N ALA A 176 10.67 -0.33 -8.15
CA ALA A 176 9.90 -1.53 -8.44
C ALA A 176 9.93 -1.87 -9.94
N ASP A 177 9.70 -0.87 -10.80
CA ASP A 177 9.76 -1.04 -12.25
C ASP A 177 11.17 -1.44 -12.73
N LEU A 178 12.23 -0.93 -12.09
CA LEU A 178 13.61 -1.36 -12.38
C LEU A 178 13.85 -2.81 -11.98
N LEU A 179 13.43 -3.22 -10.77
CA LEU A 179 13.68 -4.57 -10.26
C LEU A 179 13.01 -5.65 -11.13
N VAL A 180 11.80 -5.39 -11.63
CA VAL A 180 11.08 -6.34 -12.48
C VAL A 180 11.56 -6.32 -13.95
N ALA A 181 12.34 -5.32 -14.35
CA ALA A 181 12.95 -5.24 -15.66
C ALA A 181 14.29 -5.99 -15.79
N LEU A 182 14.87 -6.45 -14.68
CA LEU A 182 16.15 -7.14 -14.65
C LEU A 182 16.07 -8.63 -15.00
N PRO A 183 15.03 -9.40 -14.58
CA PRO A 183 14.86 -10.78 -15.04
C PRO A 183 14.51 -10.84 -16.52
N ASP A 184 15.03 -11.84 -17.24
CA ASP A 184 14.66 -12.09 -18.64
C ASP A 184 13.19 -12.54 -18.80
N ARG A 185 12.64 -13.16 -17.77
CA ARG A 185 11.28 -13.70 -17.71
C ARG A 185 10.63 -13.36 -16.38
N VAL A 186 9.37 -12.92 -16.42
CA VAL A 186 8.58 -12.54 -15.24
C VAL A 186 7.18 -13.18 -15.23
N GLU A 187 6.92 -14.14 -16.14
CA GLU A 187 5.58 -14.70 -16.34
C GLU A 187 4.99 -15.23 -15.04
N ARG A 188 5.81 -15.93 -14.26
CA ARG A 188 5.48 -16.39 -12.92
C ARG A 188 6.45 -15.76 -11.93
N THR A 189 5.97 -14.84 -11.12
CA THR A 189 6.81 -14.03 -10.21
C THR A 189 6.41 -14.22 -8.76
N LEU A 190 7.41 -14.38 -7.88
CA LEU A 190 7.24 -14.45 -6.42
C LEU A 190 7.89 -13.24 -5.75
N ASP A 191 7.21 -12.67 -4.76
CA ASP A 191 7.79 -11.74 -3.78
C ASP A 191 7.51 -12.27 -2.36
N PRO A 192 8.51 -12.87 -1.69
CA PRO A 192 8.31 -13.48 -0.37
C PRO A 192 8.29 -12.46 0.79
N ALA A 193 8.42 -11.16 0.54
CA ALA A 193 8.27 -10.07 1.49
C ALA A 193 7.51 -8.92 0.84
N CYS A 194 6.30 -9.21 0.33
CA CYS A 194 5.66 -8.40 -0.69
C CYS A 194 5.10 -7.07 -0.19
N GLY A 195 5.06 -6.82 1.14
CA GLY A 195 4.43 -5.63 1.68
C GLY A 195 3.01 -5.46 1.14
N GLY A 196 2.65 -4.27 0.74
CA GLY A 196 1.37 -3.98 0.10
C GLY A 196 1.28 -4.40 -1.38
N GLY A 197 2.19 -5.24 -1.89
CA GLY A 197 2.14 -5.79 -3.25
C GLY A 197 2.69 -4.87 -4.34
N GLY A 198 3.51 -3.90 -4.01
CA GLY A 198 4.05 -2.92 -4.98
C GLY A 198 4.92 -3.56 -6.06
N LEU A 199 5.79 -4.52 -5.71
CA LEU A 199 6.62 -5.28 -6.65
C LEU A 199 5.78 -6.25 -7.48
N LEU A 200 4.78 -6.92 -6.88
CA LEU A 200 3.86 -7.78 -7.61
C LEU A 200 3.07 -7.02 -8.67
N ALA A 201 2.55 -5.84 -8.32
CA ALA A 201 1.88 -4.96 -9.30
C ALA A 201 2.84 -4.50 -10.41
N ALA A 202 4.10 -4.25 -10.11
CA ALA A 202 5.11 -3.94 -11.12
C ALA A 202 5.36 -5.14 -12.05
N ALA A 203 5.43 -6.37 -11.50
CA ALA A 203 5.59 -7.59 -12.28
C ALA A 203 4.41 -7.80 -13.25
N VAL A 204 3.16 -7.56 -12.80
CA VAL A 204 1.97 -7.61 -13.67
C VAL A 204 2.08 -6.60 -14.81
N ARG A 205 2.47 -5.35 -14.53
CA ARG A 205 2.70 -4.34 -15.58
C ARG A 205 3.81 -4.75 -16.55
N ALA A 206 4.79 -5.53 -16.10
CA ALA A 206 5.86 -6.07 -16.94
C ALA A 206 5.45 -7.33 -17.72
N GLY A 207 4.23 -7.86 -17.50
CA GLY A 207 3.67 -9.01 -18.23
C GLY A 207 3.53 -10.30 -17.43
N ALA A 208 3.70 -10.27 -16.10
CA ALA A 208 3.44 -11.43 -15.28
C ALA A 208 1.95 -11.82 -15.36
N SER A 209 1.68 -13.09 -15.61
CA SER A 209 0.33 -13.67 -15.60
C SER A 209 -0.02 -14.31 -14.25
N CYS A 210 1.01 -14.72 -13.49
CA CYS A 210 0.87 -15.30 -12.16
C CYS A 210 1.80 -14.58 -11.18
N VAL A 211 1.24 -14.11 -10.06
CA VAL A 211 2.02 -13.49 -8.99
C VAL A 211 1.75 -14.16 -7.66
N LEU A 212 2.81 -14.49 -6.94
CA LEU A 212 2.77 -15.10 -5.62
C LEU A 212 3.39 -14.16 -4.61
N GLY A 213 2.77 -14.00 -3.45
CA GLY A 213 3.26 -13.11 -2.42
C GLY A 213 3.10 -13.65 -1.02
N GLN A 214 4.03 -13.31 -0.14
CA GLN A 214 3.88 -13.54 1.28
C GLN A 214 4.31 -12.31 2.06
N GLU A 215 3.55 -11.99 3.12
CA GLU A 215 3.80 -10.80 3.96
C GLU A 215 3.44 -11.08 5.40
N LEU A 216 4.31 -10.66 6.32
CA LEU A 216 4.13 -10.87 7.75
C LEU A 216 3.00 -10.01 8.35
N ALA A 217 2.90 -8.75 7.90
CA ALA A 217 1.92 -7.80 8.39
C ALA A 217 0.55 -8.00 7.71
N GLU A 218 -0.47 -8.40 8.49
CA GLU A 218 -1.79 -8.76 7.98
C GLU A 218 -2.44 -7.67 7.11
N ASP A 219 -2.35 -6.38 7.50
CA ASP A 219 -2.92 -5.27 6.73
C ASP A 219 -2.22 -5.10 5.38
N GLN A 220 -0.90 -5.32 5.34
CA GLN A 220 -0.12 -5.28 4.11
C GLN A 220 -0.44 -6.50 3.22
N ALA A 221 -0.52 -7.69 3.80
CA ALA A 221 -0.93 -8.90 3.09
C ALA A 221 -2.33 -8.76 2.50
N ALA A 222 -3.29 -8.20 3.26
CA ALA A 222 -4.63 -7.93 2.77
C ALA A 222 -4.64 -6.95 1.58
N LEU A 223 -3.85 -5.88 1.65
CA LEU A 223 -3.70 -4.93 0.55
C LEU A 223 -3.07 -5.59 -0.69
N ALA A 224 -2.02 -6.38 -0.51
CA ALA A 224 -1.37 -7.10 -1.59
C ALA A 224 -2.31 -8.12 -2.25
N ARG A 225 -3.12 -8.81 -1.45
CA ARG A 225 -4.15 -9.78 -1.91
C ARG A 225 -5.17 -9.10 -2.81
N VAL A 226 -5.76 -8.00 -2.36
CA VAL A 226 -6.74 -7.24 -3.15
C VAL A 226 -6.10 -6.68 -4.43
N ARG A 227 -4.85 -6.18 -4.35
CA ARG A 227 -4.11 -5.69 -5.51
C ARG A 227 -3.84 -6.80 -6.53
N ALA A 228 -3.46 -7.99 -6.07
CA ALA A 228 -3.29 -9.15 -6.94
C ALA A 228 -4.62 -9.56 -7.59
N GLU A 229 -5.71 -9.62 -6.83
CA GLU A 229 -7.05 -10.00 -7.31
C GLU A 229 -7.55 -9.11 -8.46
N ILE A 230 -7.32 -7.80 -8.39
CA ILE A 230 -7.76 -6.86 -9.47
C ILE A 230 -6.83 -6.82 -10.67
N SER A 231 -5.59 -7.31 -10.57
CA SER A 231 -4.57 -7.13 -11.61
C SER A 231 -4.04 -8.43 -12.20
N ALA A 232 -4.13 -9.56 -11.49
CA ALA A 232 -3.59 -10.86 -11.93
C ALA A 232 -4.61 -11.97 -11.63
N PRO A 233 -5.17 -12.63 -12.66
CA PRO A 233 -6.17 -13.69 -12.49
C PRO A 233 -5.68 -14.87 -11.63
N ASP A 234 -4.39 -15.18 -11.70
CA ASP A 234 -3.74 -16.28 -10.95
C ASP A 234 -2.84 -15.72 -9.82
N GLY A 235 -3.28 -14.62 -9.19
CA GLY A 235 -2.57 -14.00 -8.07
C GLY A 235 -2.92 -14.66 -6.73
N GLU A 236 -1.90 -15.04 -5.95
CA GLU A 236 -2.06 -15.62 -4.62
C GLU A 236 -1.15 -14.92 -3.61
N VAL A 237 -1.74 -14.46 -2.48
CA VAL A 237 -0.98 -13.79 -1.41
C VAL A 237 -1.37 -14.36 -0.06
N HIS A 238 -0.36 -14.78 0.72
CA HIS A 238 -0.51 -15.30 2.07
C HIS A 238 0.00 -14.34 3.13
N SER A 239 -0.60 -14.41 4.32
CA SER A 239 -0.06 -13.77 5.52
C SER A 239 0.82 -14.74 6.28
N GLY A 240 2.00 -14.31 6.72
CA GLY A 240 2.91 -15.13 7.53
C GLY A 240 4.38 -14.78 7.36
N ASP A 241 5.20 -15.39 8.23
CA ASP A 241 6.67 -15.26 8.20
C ASP A 241 7.25 -16.24 7.17
N SER A 242 7.69 -15.73 6.03
CA SER A 242 8.20 -16.52 4.91
C SER A 242 9.46 -17.33 5.23
N LEU A 243 10.28 -16.86 6.15
CA LEU A 243 11.46 -17.63 6.57
C LEU A 243 11.07 -18.81 7.47
N ARG A 244 10.11 -18.61 8.40
CA ARG A 244 9.71 -19.64 9.37
C ARG A 244 8.59 -20.54 8.90
N SER A 245 7.72 -20.04 8.02
CA SER A 245 6.54 -20.72 7.52
C SER A 245 6.27 -20.31 6.08
N ASP A 246 7.06 -20.86 5.20
CA ASP A 246 6.97 -20.64 3.76
C ASP A 246 5.61 -21.11 3.22
N ALA A 247 4.84 -20.22 2.61
CA ALA A 247 3.54 -20.53 2.04
C ALA A 247 3.64 -21.25 0.68
N PHE A 248 4.80 -21.21 0.03
CA PHE A 248 5.01 -21.70 -1.33
C PHE A 248 6.17 -22.72 -1.45
N PRO A 249 6.37 -23.67 -0.53
CA PRO A 249 7.61 -24.45 -0.43
C PRO A 249 7.93 -25.27 -1.69
N ASP A 250 6.89 -25.65 -2.45
CA ASP A 250 7.04 -26.47 -3.65
C ASP A 250 6.99 -25.65 -4.96
N GLU A 251 6.72 -24.34 -4.86
CA GLU A 251 6.60 -23.46 -6.02
C GLU A 251 7.97 -23.11 -6.61
N ARG A 252 8.01 -23.15 -7.95
CA ARG A 252 9.17 -22.71 -8.75
C ARG A 252 8.70 -21.68 -9.76
N VAL A 253 9.40 -20.55 -9.79
CA VAL A 253 9.01 -19.37 -10.56
C VAL A 253 10.12 -18.93 -11.52
N ASP A 254 9.75 -18.11 -12.51
CA ASP A 254 10.68 -17.52 -13.46
C ASP A 254 11.47 -16.39 -12.83
N ALA A 255 10.81 -15.61 -11.96
CA ALA A 255 11.43 -14.49 -11.27
C ALA A 255 11.06 -14.48 -9.78
N VAL A 256 12.06 -14.20 -8.92
CA VAL A 256 11.84 -13.75 -7.55
C VAL A 256 12.30 -12.31 -7.45
N VAL A 257 11.39 -11.40 -7.08
CA VAL A 257 11.71 -9.99 -6.85
C VAL A 257 11.42 -9.67 -5.39
N CYS A 258 12.38 -9.14 -4.65
CA CYS A 258 12.22 -8.98 -3.22
C CYS A 258 12.94 -7.74 -2.69
N ASN A 259 12.24 -6.97 -1.85
CA ASN A 259 12.83 -5.94 -1.01
C ASN A 259 12.62 -6.32 0.46
N PRO A 260 13.44 -7.27 0.99
CA PRO A 260 13.22 -7.86 2.30
C PRO A 260 13.57 -6.89 3.43
N PRO A 261 13.08 -7.12 4.66
CA PRO A 261 13.50 -6.36 5.82
C PRO A 261 14.97 -6.60 6.14
N PHE A 262 15.71 -5.52 6.49
CA PHE A 262 17.13 -5.56 6.79
C PHE A 262 17.41 -5.61 8.30
N GLY A 263 18.49 -6.31 8.68
CA GLY A 263 19.01 -6.30 10.04
C GLY A 263 18.12 -6.96 11.09
N VAL A 264 17.24 -7.85 10.69
CA VAL A 264 16.34 -8.60 11.60
C VAL A 264 17.19 -9.59 12.40
N ARG A 265 17.24 -9.42 13.73
CA ARG A 265 18.06 -10.26 14.60
C ARG A 265 17.44 -11.60 14.94
N ASP A 266 16.10 -11.64 15.03
CA ASP A 266 15.34 -12.85 15.34
C ASP A 266 14.58 -13.35 14.09
N TRP A 267 15.34 -13.74 13.07
CA TRP A 267 14.80 -14.28 11.84
C TRP A 267 14.58 -15.81 11.87
N GLY A 268 14.77 -16.45 13.05
CA GLY A 268 14.60 -17.89 13.20
C GLY A 268 15.90 -18.71 13.05
N HIS A 269 17.08 -18.09 13.20
CA HIS A 269 18.37 -18.72 13.01
C HIS A 269 18.52 -20.09 13.68
N ASP A 270 18.09 -20.24 14.94
CA ASP A 270 18.26 -21.49 15.70
C ASP A 270 17.22 -22.53 15.31
N ASP A 271 15.99 -22.08 15.05
CA ASP A 271 14.87 -22.94 14.65
C ASP A 271 15.08 -23.51 13.24
N LEU A 272 15.73 -22.74 12.38
CA LEU A 272 15.98 -23.05 10.97
C LEU A 272 17.39 -23.60 10.71
N ALA A 273 18.13 -24.00 11.75
CA ALA A 273 19.53 -24.44 11.60
C ALA A 273 19.76 -25.58 10.61
N TYR A 274 18.76 -26.43 10.40
CA TYR A 274 18.79 -27.57 9.49
C TYR A 274 17.84 -27.43 8.29
N ASP A 275 17.43 -26.21 7.98
CA ASP A 275 16.51 -25.95 6.87
C ASP A 275 17.18 -26.31 5.52
N PRO A 276 16.53 -27.05 4.63
CA PRO A 276 17.08 -27.48 3.36
C PRO A 276 17.41 -26.33 2.39
N ARG A 277 16.86 -25.14 2.61
CA ARG A 277 17.17 -23.93 1.81
C ARG A 277 18.61 -23.47 1.95
N TRP A 278 19.31 -23.85 3.04
CA TRP A 278 20.69 -23.39 3.30
C TRP A 278 21.73 -24.17 2.51
N VAL A 279 21.54 -24.30 1.20
CA VAL A 279 22.47 -25.02 0.30
C VAL A 279 23.88 -24.45 0.34
N HIS A 280 24.02 -23.13 0.50
CA HIS A 280 25.29 -22.43 0.60
C HIS A 280 25.82 -22.29 2.05
N GLY A 281 25.14 -22.93 2.99
CA GLY A 281 25.43 -22.89 4.43
C GLY A 281 24.49 -22.00 5.22
N LEU A 282 24.38 -22.30 6.52
CA LEU A 282 23.52 -21.54 7.44
C LEU A 282 23.98 -20.06 7.49
N PRO A 283 23.10 -19.09 7.18
CA PRO A 283 23.41 -17.68 7.30
C PRO A 283 23.78 -17.28 8.73
N PRO A 284 24.72 -16.37 8.95
CA PRO A 284 25.03 -15.89 10.29
C PRO A 284 23.80 -15.26 10.94
N ARG A 285 23.62 -15.40 12.25
CA ARG A 285 22.51 -14.81 13.02
C ARG A 285 22.35 -13.30 12.77
N SER A 286 23.46 -12.59 12.59
CA SER A 286 23.50 -11.13 12.34
C SER A 286 23.28 -10.71 10.89
N GLU A 287 23.09 -11.66 9.97
CA GLU A 287 22.99 -11.42 8.52
C GLU A 287 21.71 -12.07 7.96
N SER A 288 20.54 -11.64 8.46
CA SER A 288 19.21 -12.09 7.98
C SER A 288 19.04 -11.91 6.48
N GLU A 289 19.70 -10.93 5.90
CA GLU A 289 19.66 -10.65 4.47
C GLU A 289 20.13 -11.85 3.63
N LEU A 290 21.10 -12.63 4.13
CA LEU A 290 21.58 -13.84 3.45
C LEU A 290 20.59 -15.02 3.57
N ALA A 291 19.73 -15.04 4.61
CA ALA A 291 18.63 -16.00 4.69
C ALA A 291 17.59 -15.68 3.61
N TRP A 292 17.27 -14.40 3.43
CA TRP A 292 16.38 -13.96 2.35
C TRP A 292 16.92 -14.30 0.96
N VAL A 293 18.22 -14.10 0.72
CA VAL A 293 18.84 -14.50 -0.57
C VAL A 293 18.66 -15.98 -0.82
N GLN A 294 18.99 -16.86 0.15
CA GLN A 294 18.87 -18.30 -0.06
C GLN A 294 17.39 -18.75 -0.15
N HIS A 295 16.50 -18.09 0.56
CA HIS A 295 15.05 -18.31 0.42
C HIS A 295 14.58 -17.97 -1.00
N CYS A 296 14.95 -16.81 -1.53
CA CYS A 296 14.63 -16.44 -2.91
C CYS A 296 15.22 -17.44 -3.93
N LEU A 297 16.46 -17.87 -3.75
CA LEU A 297 17.07 -18.84 -4.65
C LEU A 297 16.39 -20.22 -4.61
N ALA A 298 15.85 -20.62 -3.45
CA ALA A 298 15.16 -21.90 -3.31
C ALA A 298 13.86 -21.99 -4.15
N HIS A 299 13.29 -20.84 -4.54
CA HIS A 299 12.07 -20.77 -5.35
C HIS A 299 12.32 -20.63 -6.86
N LEU A 300 13.56 -20.54 -7.30
CA LEU A 300 13.82 -20.40 -8.74
C LEU A 300 13.61 -21.70 -9.49
N GLY A 301 12.92 -21.61 -10.61
CA GLY A 301 12.88 -22.64 -11.63
C GLY A 301 14.19 -22.70 -12.44
N THR A 302 14.25 -23.61 -13.41
CA THR A 302 15.37 -23.67 -14.35
C THR A 302 15.45 -22.34 -15.12
N ASP A 303 16.62 -21.75 -15.16
CA ASP A 303 16.89 -20.43 -15.77
C ASP A 303 16.13 -19.24 -15.14
N GLY A 304 15.59 -19.43 -13.91
CA GLY A 304 14.95 -18.36 -13.16
C GLY A 304 15.96 -17.35 -12.60
N THR A 305 15.49 -16.12 -12.36
CA THR A 305 16.31 -15.02 -11.86
C THR A 305 15.76 -14.46 -10.54
N ALA A 306 16.61 -14.32 -9.51
CA ALA A 306 16.27 -13.60 -8.29
C ALA A 306 16.88 -12.19 -8.31
N VAL A 307 16.06 -11.18 -8.04
CA VAL A 307 16.48 -9.78 -7.89
C VAL A 307 16.11 -9.32 -6.49
N VAL A 308 17.12 -9.14 -5.65
CA VAL A 308 16.92 -8.85 -4.22
C VAL A 308 17.59 -7.54 -3.86
N VAL A 309 16.85 -6.63 -3.25
CA VAL A 309 17.42 -5.38 -2.70
C VAL A 309 18.22 -5.73 -1.45
N MET A 310 19.46 -5.24 -1.38
CA MET A 310 20.37 -5.56 -0.29
C MET A 310 21.06 -4.30 0.24
N PRO A 311 21.31 -4.20 1.56
CA PRO A 311 22.12 -3.13 2.09
C PRO A 311 23.58 -3.30 1.65
N PRO A 312 24.34 -2.23 1.39
CA PRO A 312 25.74 -2.31 0.91
C PRO A 312 26.64 -3.20 1.78
N GLY A 313 26.45 -3.18 3.10
CA GLY A 313 27.21 -4.01 4.03
C GLY A 313 27.02 -5.52 3.86
N ALA A 314 25.95 -5.98 3.22
CA ALA A 314 25.74 -7.40 2.98
C ALA A 314 26.77 -7.99 2.01
N ALA A 315 27.35 -7.18 1.12
CA ALA A 315 28.41 -7.60 0.19
C ALA A 315 29.79 -7.78 0.87
N GLU A 316 30.04 -7.12 1.99
CA GLU A 316 31.38 -6.97 2.56
C GLU A 316 31.62 -7.74 3.88
N ARG A 317 30.55 -8.04 4.63
CA ARG A 317 30.63 -8.68 5.95
C ARG A 317 31.32 -10.06 5.86
N SER A 318 32.32 -10.29 6.70
CA SER A 318 33.13 -11.53 6.68
C SER A 318 32.32 -12.77 7.07
N GLY A 319 31.30 -12.64 7.94
CA GLY A 319 30.46 -13.75 8.44
C GLY A 319 29.73 -14.50 7.31
N GLY A 320 29.19 -13.79 6.34
CA GLY A 320 28.46 -14.35 5.20
C GLY A 320 29.30 -14.75 3.98
N ARG A 321 30.63 -14.72 4.09
CA ARG A 321 31.56 -14.97 2.95
C ARG A 321 31.29 -16.31 2.26
N ARG A 322 30.98 -17.34 3.04
CA ARG A 322 30.70 -18.69 2.51
C ARG A 322 29.42 -18.76 1.71
N VAL A 323 28.41 -18.01 2.13
CA VAL A 323 27.11 -17.95 1.43
C VAL A 323 27.20 -17.17 0.12
N ARG A 324 28.13 -16.20 0.07
CA ARG A 324 28.35 -15.36 -1.13
C ARG A 324 29.31 -15.95 -2.15
N ALA A 325 30.10 -16.97 -1.78
CA ALA A 325 31.06 -17.64 -2.64
C ALA A 325 30.41 -18.71 -3.52
#